data_0b57615d618f7d4d72572e3dd5cb3675
#
_entry.id   0b57615d618f7d4d72572e3dd5cb3675
#
_cell.length_a   1.000
_cell.length_b   1.000
_cell.length_c   1.000
_cell.angle_alpha   90.00
_cell.angle_beta   90.00
_cell.angle_gamma   90.00
#
_symmetry.space_group_name_H-M   'P 1'
#
loop_
_entity.id
_entity.type
_entity.pdbx_description
1 polymer ?
#
loop_
_entity_poly.entity_id
_entity_poly.type
_entity_poly.pdbx_seq_one_letter_code
_entity_poly.pdbx_strand_id
1 'polypeptide(L)'
;SELLVVPQQGRLRFCTELGIIDVQPQEIAILPRGLVYRVEVLEGPARGFVCENYGQKFDLPHRGPIGANCLANPRDFKSPVAAFEDREVRSRMVIKWCGQFHESWIDHSPLDVVAWHGNYCAYKYDLRTYSPVGAILFDHPDPSIFTVLTAPSGQEGTANIDFVLFRERWMVAEHSFRPPWYHKNIMSELMGNIYGVYDAKPQGFAPGGISLHNCMLPHGPDRDAFEGASNADLKPQKLEDTMSFMFETRFPQHLTEFAAKEAPMQQEYMEVWQRLEKKFDGTPGVK
;
A
#
# COMPACT_ATOMS: atom_id res chain seq x y z
N SER A 1 -7.50 15.45 -4.64
CA SER A 1 -6.69 14.45 -3.90
C SER A 1 -5.34 14.25 -4.56
N GLU A 2 -4.37 13.78 -3.81
CA GLU A 2 -3.18 13.11 -4.31
C GLU A 2 -3.50 11.65 -4.53
N LEU A 3 -2.97 11.02 -5.56
CA LEU A 3 -3.20 9.61 -5.84
C LEU A 3 -1.92 8.80 -5.62
N LEU A 4 -2.06 7.67 -4.95
CA LEU A 4 -1.06 6.60 -4.96
C LEU A 4 -1.64 5.42 -5.72
N VAL A 5 -0.98 5.04 -6.81
CA VAL A 5 -1.41 3.98 -7.73
C VAL A 5 -0.51 2.77 -7.58
N VAL A 6 -1.11 1.60 -7.37
CA VAL A 6 -0.41 0.31 -7.21
C VAL A 6 -0.93 -0.65 -8.28
N PRO A 7 -0.28 -0.75 -9.45
CA PRO A 7 -0.66 -1.74 -10.46
C PRO A 7 -0.49 -3.17 -9.91
N GLN A 8 -1.49 -4.01 -10.14
CA GLN A 8 -1.43 -5.44 -9.86
C GLN A 8 -1.27 -6.26 -11.14
N GLN A 9 -1.86 -5.77 -12.23
CA GLN A 9 -1.81 -6.39 -13.55
C GLN A 9 -1.75 -5.33 -14.64
N GLY A 10 -1.05 -5.64 -15.73
CA GLY A 10 -0.89 -4.75 -16.86
C GLY A 10 0.15 -3.65 -16.64
N ARG A 11 0.35 -2.82 -17.65
CA ARG A 11 1.30 -1.71 -17.61
C ARG A 11 0.61 -0.42 -18.03
N LEU A 12 0.82 0.63 -17.25
CA LEU A 12 0.19 1.94 -17.43
C LEU A 12 1.22 3.00 -17.79
N ARG A 13 0.80 3.96 -18.60
CA ARG A 13 1.50 5.21 -18.81
C ARG A 13 0.67 6.36 -18.29
N PHE A 14 1.26 7.16 -17.45
CA PHE A 14 0.72 8.45 -17.04
C PHE A 14 1.39 9.54 -17.88
N CYS A 15 0.65 10.11 -18.83
CA CYS A 15 1.05 11.31 -19.54
C CYS A 15 0.59 12.48 -18.69
N THR A 16 1.53 13.22 -18.11
CA THR A 16 1.25 14.35 -17.22
C THR A 16 1.73 15.65 -17.84
N GLU A 17 1.26 16.79 -17.36
CA GLU A 17 1.77 18.11 -17.74
C GLU A 17 3.25 18.33 -17.38
N LEU A 18 3.84 17.42 -16.59
CA LEU A 18 5.25 17.44 -16.21
C LEU A 18 6.10 16.40 -16.94
N GLY A 19 5.46 15.56 -17.78
CA GLY A 19 6.12 14.49 -18.51
C GLY A 19 5.50 13.12 -18.29
N ILE A 20 6.21 12.07 -18.68
CA ILE A 20 5.71 10.70 -18.77
C ILE A 20 6.27 9.84 -17.64
N ILE A 21 5.39 9.07 -17.01
CA ILE A 21 5.74 7.99 -16.09
C ILE A 21 5.07 6.69 -16.55
N ASP A 22 5.88 5.68 -16.83
CA ASP A 22 5.40 4.31 -17.02
C ASP A 22 5.48 3.55 -15.71
N VAL A 23 4.42 2.83 -15.36
CA VAL A 23 4.33 2.03 -14.15
C VAL A 23 3.72 0.66 -14.43
N GLN A 24 4.25 -0.36 -13.76
CA GLN A 24 3.86 -1.76 -13.92
C GLN A 24 3.73 -2.44 -12.55
N PRO A 25 3.24 -3.69 -12.47
CA PRO A 25 3.23 -4.46 -11.22
C PRO A 25 4.60 -4.43 -10.53
N GLN A 26 4.59 -4.34 -9.20
CA GLN A 26 5.75 -4.14 -8.34
C GLN A 26 6.36 -2.73 -8.40
N GLU A 27 5.67 -1.78 -8.98
CA GLU A 27 5.98 -0.35 -8.89
C GLU A 27 4.78 0.41 -8.35
N ILE A 28 5.01 1.58 -7.79
CA ILE A 28 3.96 2.54 -7.41
C ILE A 28 4.19 3.87 -8.10
N ALA A 29 3.11 4.60 -8.32
CA ALA A 29 3.18 5.98 -8.80
C ALA A 29 2.37 6.90 -7.90
N ILE A 30 2.92 8.08 -7.63
CA ILE A 30 2.25 9.15 -6.90
C ILE A 30 1.98 10.30 -7.87
N LEU A 31 0.71 10.70 -7.93
CA LEU A 31 0.25 11.83 -8.73
C LEU A 31 -0.23 12.93 -7.79
N PRO A 32 0.48 14.06 -7.70
CA PRO A 32 0.13 15.15 -6.82
C PRO A 32 -1.25 15.73 -7.10
N ARG A 33 -1.84 16.35 -6.09
CA ARG A 33 -3.10 17.09 -6.21
C ARG A 33 -2.98 18.22 -7.25
N GLY A 34 -3.97 18.28 -8.14
CA GLY A 34 -4.06 19.33 -9.15
C GLY A 34 -3.26 19.06 -10.42
N LEU A 35 -2.45 18.01 -10.45
CA LEU A 35 -1.75 17.60 -11.65
C LEU A 35 -2.72 17.13 -12.73
N VAL A 36 -2.57 17.66 -13.94
CA VAL A 36 -3.31 17.19 -15.11
C VAL A 36 -2.61 15.97 -15.68
N TYR A 37 -3.36 14.92 -15.94
CA TYR A 37 -2.82 13.68 -16.49
C TYR A 37 -3.84 12.92 -17.33
N ARG A 38 -3.34 12.07 -18.21
CA ARG A 38 -4.07 11.05 -18.96
C ARG A 38 -3.43 9.68 -18.69
N VAL A 39 -4.25 8.65 -18.55
CA VAL A 39 -3.78 7.27 -18.38
C VAL A 39 -3.92 6.51 -19.68
N GLU A 40 -2.86 5.85 -20.12
CA GLU A 40 -2.83 4.94 -21.25
C GLU A 40 -2.50 3.52 -20.76
N VAL A 41 -3.21 2.53 -21.27
CA VAL A 41 -2.92 1.12 -21.00
C VAL A 41 -1.94 0.64 -22.06
N LEU A 42 -0.69 0.43 -21.68
CA LEU A 42 0.36 -0.05 -22.57
C LEU A 42 0.29 -1.57 -22.75
N GLU A 43 -0.02 -2.28 -21.68
CA GLU A 43 -0.21 -3.72 -21.68
C GLU A 43 -1.47 -4.02 -20.86
N GLY A 44 -2.46 -4.62 -21.50
CA GLY A 44 -3.76 -4.93 -20.89
C GLY A 44 -4.05 -6.43 -20.86
N PRO A 45 -5.07 -6.83 -20.10
CA PRO A 45 -5.90 -5.99 -19.26
C PRO A 45 -5.14 -5.42 -18.07
N ALA A 46 -5.52 -4.20 -17.61
CA ALA A 46 -4.89 -3.56 -16.47
C ALA A 46 -5.83 -3.53 -15.26
N ARG A 47 -5.27 -3.80 -14.08
CA ARG A 47 -5.96 -3.78 -12.79
C ARG A 47 -4.99 -3.38 -11.69
N GLY A 48 -5.49 -2.73 -10.66
CA GLY A 48 -4.68 -2.34 -9.51
C GLY A 48 -5.50 -1.64 -8.43
N PHE A 49 -4.78 -1.00 -7.54
CA PHE A 49 -5.33 -0.30 -6.40
C PHE A 49 -5.00 1.19 -6.50
N VAL A 50 -5.93 2.03 -6.10
CA VAL A 50 -5.73 3.48 -6.09
C VAL A 50 -6.16 4.02 -4.74
N CYS A 51 -5.23 4.68 -4.05
CA CYS A 51 -5.50 5.43 -2.85
C CYS A 51 -5.65 6.92 -3.19
N GLU A 52 -6.76 7.52 -2.80
CA GLU A 52 -6.94 8.97 -2.82
C GLU A 52 -6.57 9.54 -1.44
N ASN A 53 -5.48 10.28 -1.40
CA ASN A 53 -5.01 10.94 -0.19
C ASN A 53 -5.53 12.39 -0.13
N TYR A 54 -6.24 12.72 0.94
CA TYR A 54 -6.69 14.06 1.28
C TYR A 54 -5.95 14.56 2.52
N GLY A 55 -5.61 15.82 2.56
CA GLY A 55 -4.85 16.41 3.66
C GLY A 55 -3.38 16.58 3.31
N GLN A 56 -2.49 16.12 4.17
CA GLN A 56 -1.05 16.20 3.93
C GLN A 56 -0.64 15.26 2.78
N LYS A 57 0.31 15.72 1.97
CA LYS A 57 0.89 14.92 0.88
C LYS A 57 1.80 13.81 1.43
N PHE A 58 2.08 12.82 0.60
CA PHE A 58 3.16 11.88 0.87
C PHE A 58 4.51 12.59 0.84
N ASP A 59 5.32 12.35 1.86
CA ASP A 59 6.69 12.80 1.94
C ASP A 59 7.65 11.70 1.48
N LEU A 60 8.72 12.09 0.78
CA LEU A 60 9.80 11.16 0.47
C LEU A 60 10.47 10.71 1.78
N PRO A 61 10.98 9.46 1.85
CA PRO A 61 11.59 8.95 3.06
C PRO A 61 12.71 9.84 3.58
N HIS A 62 12.69 10.11 4.86
CA HIS A 62 13.78 10.82 5.54
C HIS A 62 14.94 9.88 5.82
N ARG A 63 16.14 10.45 6.04
CA ARG A 63 17.31 9.66 6.44
C ARG A 63 17.13 8.98 7.80
N GLY A 64 16.36 9.59 8.70
CA GLY A 64 15.92 9.04 9.97
C GLY A 64 17.00 8.35 10.82
N PRO A 65 16.58 7.52 11.77
CA PRO A 65 17.49 6.83 12.69
C PRO A 65 18.33 5.71 12.01
N ILE A 66 17.96 5.30 10.80
CA ILE A 66 18.69 4.27 10.04
C ILE A 66 19.91 4.87 9.31
N GLY A 67 20.08 6.19 9.36
CA GLY A 67 21.20 6.90 8.73
C GLY A 67 20.95 7.21 7.26
N ALA A 68 22.04 7.17 6.46
CA ALA A 68 21.98 7.57 5.05
C ALA A 68 21.32 6.54 4.12
N ASN A 69 21.16 5.31 4.57
CA ASN A 69 20.52 4.21 3.85
C ASN A 69 19.26 3.81 4.59
N CYS A 70 18.13 4.35 4.17
CA CYS A 70 16.82 3.99 4.69
C CYS A 70 16.31 2.67 4.09
N LEU A 71 15.19 2.16 4.60
CA LEU A 71 14.49 1.00 4.02
C LEU A 71 14.05 1.33 2.58
N ALA A 72 13.45 2.50 2.37
CA ALA A 72 13.25 3.12 1.07
C ALA A 72 14.16 4.35 0.95
N ASN A 73 14.94 4.45 -0.13
CA ASN A 73 15.88 5.57 -0.31
C ASN A 73 15.30 6.63 -1.25
N PRO A 74 15.33 7.92 -0.89
CA PRO A 74 14.83 8.99 -1.75
C PRO A 74 15.40 9.00 -3.16
N ARG A 75 16.67 8.59 -3.34
CA ARG A 75 17.35 8.50 -4.64
C ARG A 75 16.71 7.53 -5.62
N ASP A 76 15.93 6.55 -5.13
CA ASP A 76 15.33 5.50 -5.95
C ASP A 76 13.94 5.91 -6.47
N PHE A 77 13.41 7.06 -6.01
CA PHE A 77 12.20 7.67 -6.51
C PHE A 77 12.49 8.45 -7.79
N LYS A 78 11.75 8.14 -8.86
CA LYS A 78 12.02 8.68 -10.20
C LYS A 78 10.95 9.67 -10.62
N SER A 79 11.39 10.85 -11.04
CA SER A 79 10.54 11.88 -11.65
C SER A 79 10.11 11.48 -13.07
N PRO A 80 9.10 12.15 -13.65
CA PRO A 80 8.71 11.95 -15.04
C PRO A 80 9.87 12.22 -16.03
N VAL A 81 9.86 11.53 -17.14
CA VAL A 81 10.65 11.93 -18.31
C VAL A 81 9.92 13.08 -18.97
N ALA A 82 10.58 14.23 -19.08
CA ALA A 82 9.99 15.45 -19.64
C ALA A 82 9.41 15.20 -21.04
N ALA A 83 8.16 15.61 -21.22
CA ALA A 83 7.44 15.52 -22.48
C ALA A 83 6.30 16.53 -22.48
N PHE A 84 5.86 16.95 -23.65
CA PHE A 84 4.69 17.78 -23.84
C PHE A 84 3.96 17.39 -25.11
N GLU A 85 2.70 17.80 -25.22
CA GLU A 85 1.89 17.57 -26.40
C GLU A 85 1.43 18.91 -27.00
N ASP A 86 1.99 19.28 -28.12
CA ASP A 86 1.54 20.42 -28.92
C ASP A 86 0.53 19.92 -29.96
N ARG A 87 -0.72 19.77 -29.54
CA ARG A 87 -1.80 19.26 -30.39
C ARG A 87 -3.07 20.05 -30.21
N GLU A 88 -3.60 20.55 -31.30
CA GLU A 88 -4.94 21.16 -31.39
C GLU A 88 -5.99 20.03 -31.50
N VAL A 89 -6.38 19.50 -30.40
CA VAL A 89 -7.37 18.43 -30.29
C VAL A 89 -8.36 18.75 -29.18
N ARG A 90 -9.63 18.63 -29.47
CA ARG A 90 -10.68 18.84 -28.45
C ARG A 90 -10.55 17.81 -27.34
N SER A 91 -10.16 18.26 -26.16
CA SER A 91 -9.87 17.46 -24.99
C SER A 91 -10.97 17.59 -23.94
N ARG A 92 -11.44 16.44 -23.45
CA ARG A 92 -12.35 16.37 -22.31
C ARG A 92 -11.55 16.44 -21.02
N MET A 93 -11.88 17.43 -20.20
CA MET A 93 -11.32 17.61 -18.87
C MET A 93 -12.32 17.09 -17.83
N VAL A 94 -11.85 16.18 -16.97
CA VAL A 94 -12.66 15.66 -15.85
C VAL A 94 -11.99 16.04 -14.55
N ILE A 95 -12.70 16.73 -13.69
CA ILE A 95 -12.21 17.20 -12.40
C ILE A 95 -13.06 16.57 -11.30
N LYS A 96 -12.40 15.89 -10.35
CA LYS A 96 -13.04 15.44 -9.12
C LYS A 96 -12.92 16.53 -8.06
N TRP A 97 -14.05 17.09 -7.65
CA TRP A 97 -14.12 18.14 -6.64
C TRP A 97 -15.13 17.77 -5.56
N CYS A 98 -14.70 17.76 -4.30
CA CYS A 98 -15.55 17.39 -3.15
C CYS A 98 -16.36 16.10 -3.36
N GLY A 99 -15.74 15.07 -3.93
CA GLY A 99 -16.37 13.78 -4.20
C GLY A 99 -17.25 13.74 -5.46
N GLN A 100 -17.43 14.85 -6.17
CA GLN A 100 -18.22 14.93 -7.39
C GLN A 100 -17.32 15.12 -8.62
N PHE A 101 -17.76 14.58 -9.76
CA PHE A 101 -17.10 14.76 -11.04
C PHE A 101 -17.73 15.91 -11.82
N HIS A 102 -16.87 16.78 -12.32
CA HIS A 102 -17.22 17.90 -13.18
C HIS A 102 -16.47 17.76 -14.51
N GLU A 103 -17.09 18.20 -15.59
CA GLU A 103 -16.53 18.11 -16.92
C GLU A 103 -16.45 19.49 -17.58
N SER A 104 -15.39 19.67 -18.36
CA SER A 104 -15.22 20.79 -19.28
C SER A 104 -14.52 20.32 -20.53
N TRP A 105 -14.45 21.18 -21.53
CA TRP A 105 -13.75 20.91 -22.80
C TRP A 105 -12.85 22.08 -23.14
N ILE A 106 -11.68 21.75 -23.67
CA ILE A 106 -10.72 22.70 -24.24
C ILE A 106 -10.36 22.24 -25.64
N ASP A 107 -9.94 23.16 -26.50
CA ASP A 107 -9.69 22.86 -27.92
C ASP A 107 -8.22 22.54 -28.20
N HIS A 108 -7.44 22.23 -27.20
CA HIS A 108 -6.05 21.79 -27.30
C HIS A 108 -5.74 20.69 -26.29
N SER A 109 -4.55 20.07 -26.38
CA SER A 109 -4.10 19.14 -25.34
C SER A 109 -3.78 19.90 -24.06
N PRO A 110 -4.27 19.47 -22.88
CA PRO A 110 -3.89 20.07 -21.61
C PRO A 110 -2.47 19.73 -21.17
N LEU A 111 -1.74 18.93 -21.95
CA LEU A 111 -0.37 18.50 -21.66
C LEU A 111 0.66 19.32 -22.46
N ASP A 112 0.32 20.55 -22.83
CA ASP A 112 1.12 21.48 -23.62
C ASP A 112 2.13 22.30 -22.80
N VAL A 113 2.51 21.81 -21.64
CA VAL A 113 3.54 22.43 -20.77
C VAL A 113 4.93 22.14 -21.31
N VAL A 114 5.63 23.18 -21.77
CA VAL A 114 6.97 23.07 -22.38
C VAL A 114 8.12 23.31 -21.39
N ALA A 115 7.83 23.91 -20.22
CA ALA A 115 8.81 24.17 -19.20
C ALA A 115 8.21 23.94 -17.81
N TRP A 116 8.99 23.27 -16.96
CA TRP A 116 8.58 22.97 -15.60
C TRP A 116 9.76 23.14 -14.64
N HIS A 117 9.47 23.78 -13.51
CA HIS A 117 10.39 23.96 -12.41
C HIS A 117 9.71 23.63 -11.09
N GLY A 118 10.47 23.10 -10.15
CA GLY A 118 10.00 22.81 -8.79
C GLY A 118 10.21 21.35 -8.39
N ASN A 119 9.87 21.04 -7.16
CA ASN A 119 10.02 19.72 -6.54
C ASN A 119 8.68 19.04 -6.22
N TYR A 120 7.55 19.69 -6.47
CA TYR A 120 6.22 19.10 -6.30
C TYR A 120 5.76 18.50 -7.62
N CYS A 121 6.21 17.27 -7.88
CA CYS A 121 5.95 16.56 -9.12
C CYS A 121 5.41 15.15 -8.85
N ALA A 122 4.91 14.53 -9.91
CA ALA A 122 4.66 13.09 -9.91
C ALA A 122 5.98 12.33 -9.73
N TYR A 123 5.92 11.14 -9.16
CA TYR A 123 7.08 10.26 -9.06
C TYR A 123 6.64 8.80 -8.98
N LYS A 124 7.57 7.89 -9.26
CA LYS A 124 7.39 6.46 -9.08
C LYS A 124 8.50 5.85 -8.26
N TYR A 125 8.21 4.68 -7.69
CA TYR A 125 9.16 3.89 -6.94
C TYR A 125 9.04 2.41 -7.32
N ASP A 126 10.17 1.75 -7.48
CA ASP A 126 10.25 0.32 -7.71
C ASP A 126 10.32 -0.41 -6.35
N LEU A 127 9.23 -1.10 -6.00
CA LEU A 127 9.10 -1.81 -4.72
C LEU A 127 10.14 -2.91 -4.53
N ARG A 128 10.77 -3.38 -5.62
CA ARG A 128 11.85 -4.37 -5.57
C ARG A 128 13.15 -3.80 -4.99
N THR A 129 13.30 -2.49 -4.93
CA THR A 129 14.46 -1.83 -4.33
C THR A 129 14.32 -1.60 -2.82
N TYR A 130 13.14 -1.86 -2.26
CA TYR A 130 12.89 -1.74 -0.84
C TYR A 130 13.64 -2.82 -0.04
N SER A 131 14.28 -2.43 1.06
CA SER A 131 15.05 -3.33 1.93
C SER A 131 14.30 -3.57 3.26
N PRO A 132 13.49 -4.63 3.38
CA PRO A 132 12.78 -4.92 4.62
C PRO A 132 13.76 -5.35 5.73
N VAL A 133 13.45 -4.96 6.96
CA VAL A 133 14.12 -5.47 8.16
C VAL A 133 13.32 -6.67 8.68
N GLY A 134 13.97 -7.80 8.93
CA GLY A 134 13.30 -9.05 9.28
C GLY A 134 13.88 -9.81 10.47
N ALA A 135 14.73 -9.21 11.30
CA ALA A 135 15.26 -9.88 12.48
C ALA A 135 14.32 -9.74 13.67
N ILE A 136 13.88 -10.86 14.24
CA ILE A 136 13.02 -10.92 15.42
C ILE A 136 13.73 -11.82 16.45
N LEU A 137 14.16 -11.22 17.57
CA LEU A 137 14.78 -11.96 18.65
C LEU A 137 13.75 -12.41 19.70
N PHE A 138 12.83 -11.55 20.03
CA PHE A 138 11.91 -11.80 21.15
C PHE A 138 10.45 -11.54 20.80
N ASP A 139 10.16 -10.49 20.06
CA ASP A 139 8.79 -10.10 19.73
C ASP A 139 8.69 -9.69 18.26
N HIS A 140 7.50 -9.76 17.69
CA HIS A 140 7.27 -9.33 16.31
C HIS A 140 7.29 -7.79 16.29
N PRO A 141 8.13 -7.17 15.43
CA PRO A 141 8.13 -5.72 15.30
C PRO A 141 6.82 -5.23 14.67
N ASP A 142 6.43 -4.01 15.02
CA ASP A 142 5.28 -3.34 14.44
C ASP A 142 5.43 -3.24 12.92
N PRO A 143 4.38 -3.50 12.12
CA PRO A 143 4.43 -3.39 10.66
C PRO A 143 4.89 -2.04 10.11
N SER A 144 4.83 -0.97 10.90
CA SER A 144 5.32 0.36 10.52
C SER A 144 6.80 0.39 10.14
N ILE A 145 7.61 -0.60 10.56
CA ILE A 145 8.99 -0.74 10.10
C ILE A 145 9.11 -1.05 8.61
N PHE A 146 8.03 -1.47 7.97
CA PHE A 146 7.95 -1.74 6.54
C PHE A 146 7.36 -0.56 5.74
N THR A 147 7.27 0.62 6.35
CA THR A 147 6.73 1.82 5.70
C THR A 147 7.66 2.32 4.58
N VAL A 148 7.10 2.51 3.41
CA VAL A 148 7.77 3.08 2.23
C VAL A 148 7.57 4.58 2.16
N LEU A 149 6.32 5.04 2.35
CA LEU A 149 5.91 6.45 2.27
C LEU A 149 4.92 6.76 3.39
N THR A 150 5.05 7.95 3.94
CA THR A 150 4.12 8.52 4.92
C THR A 150 3.55 9.84 4.43
N ALA A 151 2.23 9.99 4.51
CA ALA A 151 1.56 11.28 4.53
C ALA A 151 1.27 11.62 6.00
N PRO A 152 1.97 12.59 6.61
CA PRO A 152 1.86 12.83 8.04
C PRO A 152 0.48 13.37 8.44
N SER A 153 0.03 13.02 9.63
CA SER A 153 -1.24 13.49 10.17
C SER A 153 -1.13 14.83 10.93
N GLY A 154 0.08 15.21 11.31
CA GLY A 154 0.32 16.27 12.28
C GLY A 154 0.06 15.84 13.73
N GLN A 155 -0.29 14.57 13.97
CA GLN A 155 -0.48 13.96 15.28
C GLN A 155 0.51 12.81 15.44
N GLU A 156 1.31 12.88 16.51
CA GLU A 156 2.29 11.84 16.81
C GLU A 156 1.65 10.46 16.97
N GLY A 157 2.33 9.42 16.48
CA GLY A 157 1.88 8.04 16.54
C GLY A 157 0.78 7.64 15.56
N THR A 158 0.38 8.54 14.66
CA THR A 158 -0.57 8.23 13.58
C THR A 158 -0.19 8.89 12.28
N ALA A 159 -0.55 8.29 11.15
CA ALA A 159 -0.42 8.87 9.82
C ALA A 159 -1.78 9.30 9.27
N ASN A 160 -1.78 10.25 8.34
CA ASN A 160 -2.90 10.47 7.45
C ASN A 160 -3.09 9.23 6.56
N ILE A 161 -2.00 8.83 5.91
CA ILE A 161 -1.85 7.53 5.22
C ILE A 161 -0.38 7.10 5.30
N ASP A 162 -0.15 5.83 5.63
CA ASP A 162 1.10 5.13 5.37
C ASP A 162 0.92 4.13 4.22
N PHE A 163 1.94 4.00 3.41
CA PHE A 163 2.08 2.89 2.46
C PHE A 163 3.14 1.94 2.97
N VAL A 164 2.71 0.76 3.38
CA VAL A 164 3.53 -0.29 4.00
C VAL A 164 3.68 -1.44 3.02
N LEU A 165 4.88 -2.03 2.91
CA LEU A 165 5.20 -3.07 1.94
C LEU A 165 5.65 -4.36 2.60
N PHE A 166 4.89 -5.43 2.38
CA PHE A 166 5.24 -6.80 2.77
C PHE A 166 5.76 -7.55 1.54
N ARG A 167 7.07 -7.70 1.46
CA ARG A 167 7.72 -8.41 0.37
C ARG A 167 8.64 -9.51 0.90
N GLU A 168 9.31 -10.19 -0.01
CA GLU A 168 10.34 -11.18 0.31
C GLU A 168 11.29 -10.68 1.38
N ARG A 169 11.52 -11.51 2.41
CA ARG A 169 12.39 -11.17 3.54
C ARG A 169 12.82 -12.40 4.31
N TRP A 170 13.95 -12.30 4.98
CA TRP A 170 14.36 -13.26 5.98
C TRP A 170 13.56 -13.05 7.27
N MET A 171 12.98 -14.14 7.76
CA MET A 171 12.35 -14.19 9.06
C MET A 171 13.26 -14.94 10.03
N VAL A 172 13.74 -14.24 11.03
CA VAL A 172 14.51 -14.83 12.13
C VAL A 172 13.71 -14.64 13.39
N ALA A 173 13.12 -15.71 13.89
CA ALA A 173 12.34 -15.69 15.12
C ALA A 173 12.99 -16.63 16.14
N GLU A 174 13.24 -16.11 17.33
CA GLU A 174 13.76 -16.82 18.47
C GLU A 174 12.85 -16.51 19.67
N HIS A 175 12.25 -17.54 20.25
CA HIS A 175 11.31 -17.44 21.37
C HIS A 175 10.10 -16.53 21.12
N SER A 176 9.73 -16.34 19.86
CA SER A 176 8.67 -15.44 19.49
C SER A 176 7.79 -16.04 18.41
N PHE A 177 6.55 -15.58 18.38
CA PHE A 177 5.55 -15.98 17.40
C PHE A 177 5.79 -15.27 16.06
N ARG A 178 5.64 -15.99 14.98
CA ARG A 178 5.62 -15.48 13.59
C ARG A 178 4.31 -15.86 12.96
N PRO A 179 3.59 -15.11 12.41
CA PRO A 179 3.41 -13.72 12.10
C PRO A 179 2.99 -12.87 13.31
N PRO A 180 2.48 -11.64 13.09
CA PRO A 180 2.07 -10.73 14.17
C PRO A 180 1.08 -11.38 15.14
N TRP A 181 1.07 -10.89 16.38
CA TRP A 181 0.08 -11.25 17.37
C TRP A 181 -1.33 -10.89 16.90
N TYR A 182 -2.34 -11.59 17.40
CA TYR A 182 -3.72 -11.12 17.32
C TYR A 182 -3.81 -9.82 18.10
N HIS A 183 -4.19 -8.72 17.44
CA HIS A 183 -3.99 -7.37 17.94
C HIS A 183 -5.12 -6.41 17.55
N LYS A 184 -4.99 -5.17 18.01
CA LYS A 184 -5.80 -4.02 17.60
C LYS A 184 -4.86 -2.90 17.21
N ASN A 185 -5.13 -2.23 16.10
CA ASN A 185 -4.45 -1.03 15.70
C ASN A 185 -5.38 0.19 15.88
N ILE A 186 -4.83 1.32 16.30
CA ILE A 186 -5.58 2.59 16.36
C ILE A 186 -5.87 3.14 14.97
N MET A 187 -5.13 2.69 13.97
CA MET A 187 -5.36 3.03 12.57
C MET A 187 -6.12 1.90 11.85
N SER A 188 -6.78 2.26 10.76
CA SER A 188 -7.42 1.31 9.84
C SER A 188 -6.39 0.78 8.86
N GLU A 189 -6.46 -0.50 8.55
CA GLU A 189 -5.56 -1.23 7.68
C GLU A 189 -6.32 -1.77 6.47
N LEU A 190 -6.01 -1.28 5.28
CA LEU A 190 -6.49 -1.85 4.04
C LEU A 190 -5.32 -2.53 3.33
N MET A 191 -5.32 -3.86 3.35
CA MET A 191 -4.30 -4.64 2.66
C MET A 191 -4.71 -4.98 1.23
N GLY A 192 -3.72 -5.01 0.33
CA GLY A 192 -3.86 -5.50 -1.03
C GLY A 192 -2.76 -6.51 -1.36
N ASN A 193 -3.12 -7.57 -2.09
CA ASN A 193 -2.15 -8.55 -2.55
C ASN A 193 -1.77 -8.31 -4.02
N ILE A 194 -0.48 -8.07 -4.29
CA ILE A 194 0.03 -7.87 -5.65
C ILE A 194 0.31 -9.22 -6.30
N TYR A 195 1.07 -10.10 -5.63
CA TYR A 195 1.29 -11.47 -6.08
C TYR A 195 1.70 -12.39 -4.93
N GLY A 196 1.59 -13.70 -5.16
CA GLY A 196 2.00 -14.74 -4.21
C GLY A 196 1.04 -14.92 -3.05
N VAL A 197 1.56 -15.47 -1.97
CA VAL A 197 0.82 -15.82 -0.76
C VAL A 197 1.26 -14.93 0.40
N TYR A 198 0.31 -14.34 1.09
CA TYR A 198 0.57 -13.59 2.31
C TYR A 198 0.67 -14.55 3.52
N ASP A 199 1.75 -14.47 4.28
CA ASP A 199 2.11 -15.43 5.32
C ASP A 199 1.12 -15.49 6.50
N ALA A 200 0.51 -14.37 6.87
CA ALA A 200 -0.48 -14.33 7.95
C ALA A 200 -1.86 -14.86 7.53
N LYS A 201 -2.12 -14.97 6.23
CA LYS A 201 -3.37 -15.49 5.66
C LYS A 201 -3.08 -16.25 4.36
N PRO A 202 -2.59 -17.50 4.46
CA PRO A 202 -2.17 -18.26 3.28
C PRO A 202 -3.32 -18.68 2.37
N GLN A 203 -4.56 -18.65 2.85
CA GLN A 203 -5.74 -19.02 2.07
C GLN A 203 -6.72 -17.86 1.92
N GLY A 204 -7.33 -17.75 0.74
CA GLY A 204 -8.40 -16.78 0.50
C GLY A 204 -7.96 -15.34 0.27
N PHE A 205 -6.67 -15.01 0.31
CA PHE A 205 -6.13 -13.69 0.00
C PHE A 205 -5.33 -13.73 -1.31
N ALA A 206 -6.05 -13.97 -2.41
CA ALA A 206 -5.47 -14.11 -3.74
C ALA A 206 -4.94 -12.78 -4.30
N PRO A 207 -4.01 -12.81 -5.28
CA PRO A 207 -3.57 -11.60 -5.99
C PRO A 207 -4.75 -10.78 -6.56
N GLY A 208 -4.73 -9.48 -6.30
CA GLY A 208 -5.84 -8.56 -6.59
C GLY A 208 -6.90 -8.48 -5.48
N GLY A 209 -6.82 -9.33 -4.47
CA GLY A 209 -7.70 -9.30 -3.29
C GLY A 209 -7.40 -8.14 -2.36
N ILE A 210 -8.40 -7.78 -1.54
CA ILE A 210 -8.34 -6.72 -0.54
C ILE A 210 -8.85 -7.29 0.79
N SER A 211 -8.26 -6.86 1.91
CA SER A 211 -8.86 -6.99 3.24
C SER A 211 -8.86 -5.66 3.95
N LEU A 212 -9.89 -5.40 4.76
CA LEU A 212 -10.03 -4.17 5.54
C LEU A 212 -10.24 -4.51 7.01
N HIS A 213 -9.36 -3.99 7.84
CA HIS A 213 -9.47 -4.02 9.30
C HIS A 213 -9.55 -2.58 9.82
N ASN A 214 -10.73 -2.15 10.19
CA ASN A 214 -10.94 -0.78 10.68
C ASN A 214 -10.35 -0.57 12.07
N CYS A 215 -10.13 0.71 12.41
CA CYS A 215 -9.61 1.16 13.70
C CYS A 215 -10.17 0.35 14.86
N MET A 216 -9.30 -0.18 15.71
CA MET A 216 -9.61 -0.90 16.93
C MET A 216 -10.42 -2.21 16.76
N LEU A 217 -10.64 -2.68 15.54
CA LEU A 217 -11.17 -4.02 15.32
C LEU A 217 -10.06 -5.06 15.54
N PRO A 218 -10.27 -6.05 16.43
CA PRO A 218 -9.25 -7.06 16.67
C PRO A 218 -9.09 -7.99 15.48
N HIS A 219 -7.87 -8.25 15.10
CA HIS A 219 -7.51 -9.13 13.99
C HIS A 219 -6.10 -9.70 14.16
N GLY A 220 -5.70 -10.60 13.28
CA GLY A 220 -4.38 -11.22 13.31
C GLY A 220 -4.31 -12.40 12.35
N PRO A 221 -3.31 -13.28 12.50
CA PRO A 221 -3.18 -14.47 11.69
C PRO A 221 -4.42 -15.34 11.82
N ASP A 222 -4.80 -15.99 10.72
CA ASP A 222 -5.86 -17.00 10.78
C ASP A 222 -5.43 -18.19 11.65
N ARG A 223 -6.39 -19.06 11.95
CA ARG A 223 -6.13 -20.23 12.81
C ARG A 223 -4.98 -21.09 12.29
N ASP A 224 -4.98 -21.37 11.01
CA ASP A 224 -3.99 -22.30 10.41
C ASP A 224 -2.58 -21.68 10.44
N ALA A 225 -2.46 -20.37 10.18
CA ALA A 225 -1.22 -19.63 10.33
C ALA A 225 -0.76 -19.55 11.78
N PHE A 226 -1.69 -19.33 12.72
CA PHE A 226 -1.40 -19.31 14.16
C PHE A 226 -0.89 -20.67 14.65
N GLU A 227 -1.59 -21.75 14.35
CA GLU A 227 -1.21 -23.10 14.79
C GLU A 227 0.11 -23.54 14.15
N GLY A 228 0.28 -23.29 12.84
CA GLY A 228 1.52 -23.58 12.13
C GLY A 228 2.72 -22.85 12.72
N ALA A 229 2.59 -21.55 12.98
CA ALA A 229 3.67 -20.75 13.58
C ALA A 229 3.95 -21.10 15.04
N SER A 230 2.91 -21.43 15.82
CA SER A 230 3.06 -21.81 17.22
C SER A 230 3.79 -23.14 17.42
N ASN A 231 3.68 -24.04 16.46
CA ASN A 231 4.30 -25.36 16.48
C ASN A 231 5.56 -25.48 15.62
N ALA A 232 5.98 -24.41 14.96
CA ALA A 232 7.14 -24.42 14.10
C ALA A 232 8.46 -24.53 14.89
N ASP A 233 9.41 -25.28 14.36
CA ASP A 233 10.80 -25.22 14.78
C ASP A 233 11.38 -23.86 14.36
N LEU A 234 11.73 -23.02 15.36
CA LEU A 234 12.18 -21.66 15.15
C LEU A 234 13.61 -21.65 14.60
N LYS A 235 13.74 -21.43 13.31
CA LYS A 235 14.99 -21.30 12.58
C LYS A 235 14.85 -20.24 11.49
N PRO A 236 15.97 -19.72 10.94
CA PRO A 236 15.91 -18.78 9.83
C PRO A 236 15.05 -19.30 8.68
N GLN A 237 14.10 -18.51 8.25
CA GLN A 237 13.19 -18.81 7.15
C GLN A 237 13.12 -17.60 6.24
N LYS A 238 13.19 -17.82 4.93
CA LYS A 238 12.96 -16.78 3.94
C LYS A 238 11.53 -16.88 3.43
N LEU A 239 10.83 -15.76 3.41
CA LEU A 239 9.60 -15.60 2.66
C LEU A 239 9.97 -15.20 1.24
N GLU A 240 9.49 -15.93 0.25
CA GLU A 240 9.81 -15.75 -1.17
C GLU A 240 8.52 -15.69 -2.00
N ASP A 241 8.65 -15.18 -3.22
CA ASP A 241 7.57 -15.13 -4.21
C ASP A 241 6.27 -14.49 -3.68
N THR A 242 6.40 -13.43 -2.92
CA THR A 242 5.26 -12.72 -2.33
C THR A 242 5.45 -11.21 -2.32
N MET A 243 4.39 -10.49 -2.58
CA MET A 243 4.34 -9.04 -2.39
C MET A 243 2.91 -8.61 -2.11
N SER A 244 2.70 -8.10 -0.91
CA SER A 244 1.47 -7.47 -0.45
C SER A 244 1.79 -6.09 0.10
N PHE A 245 0.80 -5.25 0.19
CA PHE A 245 0.95 -3.90 0.77
C PHE A 245 -0.22 -3.58 1.68
N MET A 246 -0.06 -2.53 2.46
CA MET A 246 -1.10 -1.99 3.32
C MET A 246 -1.17 -0.47 3.17
N PHE A 247 -2.37 0.05 3.01
CA PHE A 247 -2.68 1.44 3.30
C PHE A 247 -3.14 1.50 4.75
N GLU A 248 -2.42 2.23 5.56
CA GLU A 248 -2.71 2.40 6.96
C GLU A 248 -3.09 3.86 7.23
N THR A 249 -4.26 4.09 7.85
CA THR A 249 -4.79 5.44 8.04
C THR A 249 -5.48 5.61 9.37
N ARG A 250 -5.36 6.79 9.96
CA ARG A 250 -6.07 7.17 11.19
C ARG A 250 -7.59 7.21 11.05
N PHE A 251 -8.12 7.17 9.83
CA PHE A 251 -9.55 7.27 9.59
C PHE A 251 -10.22 5.92 9.46
N PRO A 252 -11.40 5.70 10.07
CA PRO A 252 -12.22 4.55 9.74
C PRO A 252 -12.67 4.62 8.28
N GLN A 253 -12.70 3.47 7.63
CA GLN A 253 -13.07 3.35 6.22
C GLN A 253 -14.48 2.80 6.08
N HIS A 254 -15.27 3.42 5.22
CA HIS A 254 -16.59 2.95 4.83
C HIS A 254 -16.52 2.20 3.51
N LEU A 255 -17.21 1.07 3.44
CA LEU A 255 -17.42 0.39 2.17
C LEU A 255 -18.42 1.19 1.33
N THR A 256 -18.16 1.33 0.05
CA THR A 256 -19.16 1.81 -0.90
C THR A 256 -20.30 0.81 -1.03
N GLU A 257 -21.46 1.24 -1.54
CA GLU A 257 -22.57 0.33 -1.81
C GLU A 257 -22.17 -0.80 -2.76
N PHE A 258 -21.41 -0.49 -3.79
CA PHE A 258 -20.82 -1.48 -4.70
C PHE A 258 -19.96 -2.50 -3.96
N ALA A 259 -19.02 -2.06 -3.11
CA ALA A 259 -18.15 -2.96 -2.37
C ALA A 259 -18.92 -3.86 -1.40
N ALA A 260 -19.99 -3.35 -0.79
CA ALA A 260 -20.77 -4.09 0.20
C ALA A 260 -21.79 -5.06 -0.41
N LYS A 261 -22.29 -4.81 -1.64
CA LYS A 261 -23.41 -5.56 -2.22
C LYS A 261 -23.11 -6.26 -3.53
N GLU A 262 -22.17 -5.76 -4.34
CA GLU A 262 -21.94 -6.22 -5.70
C GLU A 262 -20.56 -6.83 -5.90
N ALA A 263 -19.53 -6.33 -5.21
CA ALA A 263 -18.19 -6.87 -5.30
C ALA A 263 -18.13 -8.30 -4.70
N PRO A 264 -17.26 -9.18 -5.21
CA PRO A 264 -17.07 -10.52 -4.67
C PRO A 264 -16.48 -10.43 -3.26
N MET A 265 -17.31 -10.50 -2.24
CA MET A 265 -16.94 -10.42 -0.83
C MET A 265 -16.97 -11.82 -0.21
N GLN A 266 -15.93 -12.15 0.58
CA GLN A 266 -15.91 -13.38 1.37
C GLN A 266 -16.88 -13.23 2.55
N GLN A 267 -18.03 -13.89 2.49
CA GLN A 267 -19.05 -13.85 3.54
C GLN A 267 -18.58 -14.55 4.81
N GLU A 268 -17.76 -15.58 4.64
CA GLU A 268 -17.21 -16.41 5.73
C GLU A 268 -15.89 -15.87 6.28
N TYR A 269 -15.53 -14.61 5.97
CA TYR A 269 -14.23 -14.04 6.35
C TYR A 269 -13.92 -14.17 7.85
N MET A 270 -14.93 -13.98 8.72
CA MET A 270 -14.77 -14.09 10.17
C MET A 270 -14.54 -15.52 10.66
N GLU A 271 -14.82 -16.53 9.85
CA GLU A 271 -14.66 -17.93 10.25
C GLU A 271 -13.20 -18.35 10.35
N VAL A 272 -12.27 -17.60 9.72
CA VAL A 272 -10.83 -17.90 9.79
C VAL A 272 -10.27 -17.80 11.22
N TRP A 273 -10.93 -17.07 12.10
CA TRP A 273 -10.59 -16.95 13.52
C TRP A 273 -11.44 -17.82 14.45
N GLN A 274 -12.51 -18.39 13.93
CA GLN A 274 -13.32 -19.31 14.72
C GLN A 274 -12.50 -20.56 15.04
N ARG A 275 -12.76 -21.16 16.19
CA ARG A 275 -12.04 -22.34 16.70
C ARG A 275 -10.57 -22.09 17.08
N LEU A 276 -10.13 -20.84 17.20
CA LEU A 276 -8.90 -20.56 17.93
C LEU A 276 -9.10 -21.01 19.39
N GLU A 277 -8.29 -21.96 19.83
CA GLU A 277 -8.39 -22.47 21.20
C GLU A 277 -7.96 -21.42 22.21
N LYS A 278 -8.71 -21.33 23.29
CA LYS A 278 -8.34 -20.52 24.44
C LYS A 278 -7.10 -21.13 25.11
N LYS A 279 -5.99 -20.40 25.10
CA LYS A 279 -4.73 -20.84 25.74
C LYS A 279 -4.57 -20.30 27.17
N PHE A 280 -5.35 -19.28 27.55
CA PHE A 280 -5.31 -18.72 28.89
C PHE A 280 -6.04 -19.62 29.87
N ASP A 281 -5.34 -20.09 30.87
CA ASP A 281 -5.83 -21.00 31.92
C ASP A 281 -6.07 -20.29 33.30
N GLY A 282 -5.84 -18.97 33.36
CA GLY A 282 -5.95 -18.18 34.56
C GLY A 282 -4.69 -18.16 35.43
N THR A 283 -3.64 -18.88 35.05
CA THR A 283 -2.38 -18.88 35.80
C THR A 283 -1.65 -17.56 35.54
N PRO A 284 -1.22 -16.82 36.58
CA PRO A 284 -0.39 -15.65 36.41
C PRO A 284 0.91 -16.02 35.68
N GLY A 285 1.20 -15.33 34.57
CA GLY A 285 2.45 -15.52 33.84
C GLY A 285 3.65 -15.25 34.78
N VAL A 286 4.64 -16.12 34.70
CA VAL A 286 5.94 -15.86 35.33
C VAL A 286 6.61 -14.76 34.43
N LYS A 287 6.84 -13.59 35.05
CA LYS A 287 7.56 -12.48 34.40
C LYS A 287 9.05 -12.79 34.33
#